data_547b0345a96023ff0253ffe9b04f5fbd
#
_entry.id   547b0345a96023ff0253ffe9b04f5fbd
#
_cell.length_a   1.000
_cell.length_b   1.000
_cell.length_c   1.000
_cell.angle_alpha   90.00
_cell.angle_beta   90.00
_cell.angle_gamma   90.00
#
_symmetry.space_group_name_H-M   'P 1'
#
loop_
_entity.id
_entity.type
_entity.pdbx_description
1 polymer ?
#
loop_
_entity_poly.entity_id
_entity_poly.type
_entity_poly.pdbx_seq_one_letter_code
_entity_poly.pdbx_strand_id
1 'polypeptide(L)'
;MDNGKALLKEWQDRLGLQDWHIKLVDGCAPDEMALENCNGCTEWTESAKTARIEILDEKYYGKRIVPYDYEKTLVHELLHLKTCLVSDGVGELQERVMHQMIDDLAKAFVSAKRFGSANKPR
;
A
#
# COMPACT_ATOMS: atom_id res chain seq x y z
N MET A 1 0.68 11.30 -14.35
CA MET A 1 1.99 10.65 -14.17
C MET A 1 1.82 9.15 -14.20
N ASP A 2 2.61 8.51 -14.98
CA ASP A 2 2.47 7.07 -15.17
C ASP A 2 3.20 6.23 -14.13
N ASN A 3 4.00 6.89 -13.26
CA ASN A 3 4.78 6.17 -12.25
C ASN A 3 3.90 5.34 -11.30
N GLY A 4 2.77 5.88 -10.90
CA GLY A 4 1.88 5.18 -10.00
C GLY A 4 1.34 3.89 -10.62
N LYS A 5 0.91 3.96 -11.87
CA LYS A 5 0.40 2.78 -12.57
C LYS A 5 1.50 1.74 -12.80
N ALA A 6 2.70 2.20 -13.15
CA ALA A 6 3.83 1.29 -13.36
C ALA A 6 4.21 0.60 -12.07
N LEU A 7 4.26 1.34 -10.96
CA LEU A 7 4.55 0.76 -9.65
C LEU A 7 3.46 -0.21 -9.22
N LEU A 8 2.20 0.14 -9.48
CA LEU A 8 1.09 -0.75 -9.16
C LEU A 8 1.24 -2.08 -9.87
N LYS A 9 1.51 -2.05 -11.17
CA LYS A 9 1.69 -3.27 -11.94
C LYS A 9 2.87 -4.08 -11.43
N GLU A 10 3.98 -3.43 -11.17
CA GLU A 10 5.17 -4.10 -10.66
C GLU A 10 4.87 -4.82 -9.35
N TRP A 11 4.23 -4.12 -8.41
CA TRP A 11 3.98 -4.70 -7.10
C TRP A 11 2.84 -5.71 -7.11
N GLN A 12 1.85 -5.56 -7.99
CA GLN A 12 0.88 -6.63 -8.19
C GLN A 12 1.56 -7.91 -8.63
N ASP A 13 2.54 -7.78 -9.54
CA ASP A 13 3.30 -8.96 -10.01
C ASP A 13 4.15 -9.54 -8.89
N ARG A 14 4.86 -8.70 -8.15
CA ARG A 14 5.73 -9.17 -7.06
C ARG A 14 4.96 -9.84 -5.93
N LEU A 15 3.77 -9.35 -5.63
CA LEU A 15 2.96 -9.84 -4.50
C LEU A 15 1.94 -10.91 -4.90
N GLY A 16 1.89 -11.27 -6.18
CA GLY A 16 0.93 -12.28 -6.62
C GLY A 16 -0.51 -11.79 -6.60
N LEU A 17 -0.73 -10.51 -6.91
CA LEU A 17 -2.05 -9.91 -6.92
C LEU A 17 -2.53 -9.57 -8.34
N GLN A 18 -2.01 -10.27 -9.34
CA GLN A 18 -2.32 -9.97 -10.74
C GLN A 18 -3.80 -10.11 -11.07
N ASP A 19 -4.50 -10.95 -10.34
CA ASP A 19 -5.93 -11.21 -10.57
C ASP A 19 -6.84 -10.17 -9.93
N TRP A 20 -6.28 -9.19 -9.21
CA TRP A 20 -7.07 -8.11 -8.64
C TRP A 20 -7.21 -6.96 -9.65
N HIS A 21 -8.43 -6.42 -9.74
CA HIS A 21 -8.72 -5.22 -10.53
C HIS A 21 -8.69 -4.02 -9.58
N ILE A 22 -7.66 -3.18 -9.71
CA ILE A 22 -7.40 -2.12 -8.76
C ILE A 22 -7.51 -0.76 -9.43
N LYS A 23 -8.35 0.10 -8.85
CA LYS A 23 -8.42 1.51 -9.23
C LYS A 23 -7.52 2.29 -8.29
N LEU A 24 -6.44 2.85 -8.83
CA LEU A 24 -5.49 3.64 -8.07
C LEU A 24 -5.84 5.12 -8.22
N VAL A 25 -6.01 5.80 -7.10
CA VAL A 25 -6.31 7.23 -7.06
C VAL A 25 -5.18 7.94 -6.33
N ASP A 26 -4.38 8.66 -7.10
CA ASP A 26 -3.22 9.38 -6.58
C ASP A 26 -3.58 10.84 -6.26
N GLY A 27 -2.68 11.46 -5.51
CA GLY A 27 -2.75 12.91 -5.31
C GLY A 27 -3.96 13.36 -4.52
N CYS A 28 -4.44 12.51 -3.61
CA CYS A 28 -5.64 12.85 -2.85
C CYS A 28 -5.35 13.89 -1.79
N ALA A 29 -6.30 14.82 -1.60
CA ALA A 29 -6.33 15.68 -0.44
C ALA A 29 -6.94 14.88 0.73
N PRO A 30 -6.65 15.29 1.99
CA PRO A 30 -7.18 14.53 3.14
C PRO A 30 -8.69 14.38 3.14
N ASP A 31 -9.42 15.39 2.69
CA ASP A 31 -10.88 15.35 2.68
C ASP A 31 -11.45 14.53 1.51
N GLU A 32 -10.62 14.15 0.56
CA GLU A 32 -11.01 13.30 -0.56
C GLU A 32 -10.83 11.81 -0.25
N MET A 33 -10.20 11.48 0.87
CA MET A 33 -9.90 10.10 1.23
C MET A 33 -11.01 9.51 2.08
N ALA A 34 -11.22 8.20 1.94
CA ALA A 34 -12.29 7.50 2.64
C ALA A 34 -12.07 7.48 4.16
N LEU A 35 -10.82 7.47 4.60
CA LEU A 35 -10.47 7.47 6.03
C LEU A 35 -9.70 8.72 6.39
N GLU A 36 -9.88 9.18 7.63
CA GLU A 36 -9.16 10.34 8.15
C GLU A 36 -7.77 9.93 8.63
N ASN A 37 -6.83 10.86 8.57
CA ASN A 37 -5.48 10.72 9.12
C ASN A 37 -4.71 9.52 8.55
N CYS A 38 -4.95 9.19 7.28
CA CYS A 38 -4.30 8.08 6.61
C CYS A 38 -3.40 8.61 5.49
N ASN A 39 -2.29 7.91 5.28
CA ASN A 39 -1.44 8.18 4.11
C ASN A 39 -1.98 7.46 2.89
N GLY A 40 -2.69 6.37 3.11
CA GLY A 40 -3.35 5.61 2.07
C GLY A 40 -4.59 4.93 2.61
N CYS A 41 -5.50 4.58 1.73
CA CYS A 41 -6.72 3.85 2.08
C CYS A 41 -6.97 2.77 1.05
N THR A 42 -7.49 1.64 1.49
CA THR A 42 -7.87 0.56 0.60
C THR A 42 -9.29 0.11 0.93
N GLU A 43 -10.15 0.12 -0.08
CA GLU A 43 -11.47 -0.45 0.00
C GLU A 43 -11.53 -1.60 -1.00
N TRP A 44 -12.11 -2.74 -0.60
CA TRP A 44 -12.10 -3.91 -1.47
C TRP A 44 -13.41 -4.68 -1.38
N THR A 45 -13.66 -5.43 -2.47
CA THR A 45 -14.69 -6.46 -2.51
C THR A 45 -13.98 -7.77 -2.85
N GLU A 46 -13.79 -8.61 -1.85
CA GLU A 46 -12.99 -9.81 -1.98
C GLU A 46 -13.58 -10.79 -2.99
N SER A 47 -14.89 -10.98 -2.97
CA SER A 47 -15.56 -11.93 -3.86
C SER A 47 -15.36 -11.59 -5.34
N ALA A 48 -15.24 -10.31 -5.67
CA ALA A 48 -15.03 -9.84 -7.03
C ALA A 48 -13.55 -9.55 -7.33
N LYS A 49 -12.70 -9.57 -6.32
CA LYS A 49 -11.29 -9.19 -6.41
C LYS A 49 -11.13 -7.81 -7.05
N THR A 50 -11.90 -6.86 -6.55
CA THR A 50 -11.81 -5.47 -6.94
C THR A 50 -11.41 -4.63 -5.75
N ALA A 51 -10.66 -3.57 -5.99
CA ALA A 51 -10.20 -2.69 -4.93
C ALA A 51 -10.03 -1.27 -5.45
N ARG A 52 -10.17 -0.32 -4.51
CA ARG A 52 -9.84 1.07 -4.75
C ARG A 52 -8.78 1.46 -3.74
N ILE A 53 -7.65 1.94 -4.22
CA ILE A 53 -6.56 2.40 -3.38
C ILE A 53 -6.39 3.90 -3.59
N GLU A 54 -6.43 4.66 -2.49
CA GLU A 54 -6.24 6.10 -2.49
C GLU A 54 -4.95 6.43 -1.77
N ILE A 55 -4.13 7.31 -2.36
CA ILE A 55 -2.85 7.68 -1.76
C ILE A 55 -2.80 9.19 -1.60
N LEU A 56 -2.45 9.64 -0.40
CA LEU A 56 -2.33 11.04 -0.04
C LEU A 56 -1.23 11.71 -0.87
N ASP A 57 -1.51 12.91 -1.36
CA ASP A 57 -0.51 13.70 -2.06
C ASP A 57 0.58 14.16 -1.09
N GLU A 58 1.81 14.17 -1.56
CA GLU A 58 2.97 14.55 -0.73
C GLU A 58 2.82 15.93 -0.12
N LYS A 59 2.21 16.85 -0.84
CA LYS A 59 2.08 18.25 -0.35
C LYS A 59 1.23 18.36 0.92
N TYR A 60 0.38 17.37 1.19
CA TYR A 60 -0.44 17.33 2.41
C TYR A 60 0.23 16.57 3.54
N TYR A 61 1.31 15.88 3.25
CA TYR A 61 1.99 15.04 4.25
C TYR A 61 2.69 15.88 5.33
N GLY A 62 3.29 16.97 4.93
CA GLY A 62 4.01 17.86 5.82
C GLY A 62 5.34 17.28 6.29
N LYS A 63 5.87 17.88 7.34
CA LYS A 63 7.13 17.44 7.94
C LYS A 63 6.84 16.45 9.04
N ARG A 64 7.27 15.22 8.86
CA ARG A 64 7.12 14.15 9.86
C ARG A 64 8.46 13.46 10.04
N ILE A 65 8.58 12.69 11.12
CA ILE A 65 9.81 11.97 11.42
C ILE A 65 10.15 11.01 10.28
N VAL A 66 9.14 10.29 9.76
CA VAL A 66 9.31 9.39 8.62
C VAL A 66 8.98 10.18 7.35
N PRO A 67 9.89 10.27 6.39
CA PRO A 67 9.60 11.02 5.16
C PRO A 67 8.53 10.32 4.32
N TYR A 68 7.87 11.13 3.48
CA TYR A 68 6.85 10.61 2.56
C TYR A 68 7.47 9.59 1.61
N ASP A 69 6.81 8.46 1.44
CA ASP A 69 7.28 7.41 0.55
C ASP A 69 6.07 6.80 -0.16
N TYR A 70 5.83 7.23 -1.38
CA TYR A 70 4.70 6.78 -2.19
C TYR A 70 4.72 5.28 -2.38
N GLU A 71 5.86 4.74 -2.78
CA GLU A 71 5.96 3.30 -3.08
C GLU A 71 5.71 2.46 -1.83
N LYS A 72 6.27 2.87 -0.70
CA LYS A 72 6.03 2.16 0.56
C LYS A 72 4.56 2.19 0.93
N THR A 73 3.90 3.33 0.75
CA THR A 73 2.47 3.45 1.03
C THR A 73 1.66 2.54 0.11
N LEU A 74 1.99 2.52 -1.18
CA LEU A 74 1.30 1.65 -2.13
C LEU A 74 1.44 0.18 -1.74
N VAL A 75 2.65 -0.26 -1.39
CA VAL A 75 2.89 -1.65 -0.98
C VAL A 75 2.12 -1.98 0.30
N HIS A 76 2.09 -1.05 1.26
CA HIS A 76 1.31 -1.20 2.47
C HIS A 76 -0.17 -1.48 2.14
N GLU A 77 -0.74 -0.67 1.24
CA GLU A 77 -2.15 -0.83 0.87
C GLU A 77 -2.39 -2.15 0.13
N LEU A 78 -1.46 -2.54 -0.75
CA LEU A 78 -1.59 -3.82 -1.46
C LEU A 78 -1.53 -5.01 -0.51
N LEU A 79 -0.74 -4.92 0.56
CA LEU A 79 -0.66 -6.00 1.54
C LEU A 79 -1.97 -6.20 2.30
N HIS A 80 -2.80 -5.16 2.41
CA HIS A 80 -4.15 -5.35 2.95
C HIS A 80 -4.95 -6.34 2.10
N LEU A 81 -4.75 -6.34 0.78
CA LEU A 81 -5.43 -7.29 -0.09
C LEU A 81 -4.91 -8.72 0.08
N LYS A 82 -3.64 -8.87 0.45
CA LYS A 82 -3.08 -10.20 0.73
C LYS A 82 -3.61 -10.79 2.02
N THR A 83 -3.99 -9.94 2.96
CA THR A 83 -4.36 -10.36 4.31
C THR A 83 -5.85 -10.23 4.59
N CYS A 84 -6.64 -9.76 3.64
CA CYS A 84 -8.05 -9.42 3.90
C CYS A 84 -8.86 -10.62 4.41
N LEU A 85 -8.58 -11.83 3.92
CA LEU A 85 -9.27 -13.03 4.38
C LEU A 85 -8.94 -13.35 5.84
N VAL A 86 -7.71 -13.07 6.26
CA VAL A 86 -7.27 -13.37 7.62
C VAL A 86 -7.72 -12.27 8.59
N SER A 87 -7.69 -11.02 8.14
CA SER A 87 -7.99 -9.89 9.01
C SER A 87 -9.49 -9.67 9.21
N ASP A 88 -10.32 -10.23 8.35
CA ASP A 88 -11.76 -10.05 8.43
C ASP A 88 -12.31 -10.81 9.65
N GLY A 89 -13.02 -10.10 10.50
CA GLY A 89 -13.66 -10.70 11.68
C GLY A 89 -12.73 -10.95 12.86
N VAL A 90 -11.46 -10.55 12.80
CA VAL A 90 -10.56 -10.72 13.94
C VAL A 90 -10.77 -9.62 14.97
N GLY A 91 -10.30 -9.86 16.18
CA GLY A 91 -10.39 -8.88 17.25
C GLY A 91 -9.48 -7.70 17.06
N GLU A 92 -9.73 -6.66 17.85
CA GLU A 92 -9.00 -5.40 17.74
C GLU A 92 -7.49 -5.56 17.94
N LEU A 93 -7.08 -6.42 18.88
CA LEU A 93 -5.65 -6.65 19.13
C LEU A 93 -4.98 -7.31 17.92
N GLN A 94 -5.61 -8.35 17.39
CA GLN A 94 -5.09 -9.04 16.21
C GLN A 94 -5.02 -8.11 15.01
N GLU A 95 -6.00 -7.24 14.85
CA GLU A 95 -6.02 -6.26 13.78
C GLU A 95 -4.85 -5.28 13.89
N ARG A 96 -4.57 -4.82 15.10
CA ARG A 96 -3.44 -3.91 15.33
C ARG A 96 -2.10 -4.59 15.06
N VAL A 97 -1.95 -5.83 15.51
CA VAL A 97 -0.72 -6.61 15.26
C VAL A 97 -0.53 -6.83 13.76
N MET A 98 -1.62 -7.18 13.08
CA MET A 98 -1.56 -7.41 11.63
C MET A 98 -1.21 -6.14 10.88
N HIS A 99 -1.77 -5.01 11.27
CA HIS A 99 -1.46 -3.72 10.65
C HIS A 99 0.01 -3.37 10.83
N GLN A 100 0.57 -3.63 12.00
CA GLN A 100 1.99 -3.41 12.25
C GLN A 100 2.85 -4.33 11.39
N MET A 101 2.45 -5.59 11.25
CA MET A 101 3.14 -6.53 10.36
C MET A 101 3.13 -6.04 8.91
N ILE A 102 1.98 -5.56 8.45
CA ILE A 102 1.84 -5.03 7.10
C ILE A 102 2.82 -3.86 6.90
N ASP A 103 2.89 -2.95 7.85
CA ASP A 103 3.80 -1.82 7.74
C ASP A 103 5.26 -2.27 7.72
N ASP A 104 5.63 -3.21 8.58
CA ASP A 104 6.99 -3.74 8.63
C ASP A 104 7.35 -4.46 7.33
N LEU A 105 6.41 -5.26 6.80
CA LEU A 105 6.65 -5.98 5.55
C LEU A 105 6.77 -5.02 4.37
N ALA A 106 5.95 -3.98 4.33
CA ALA A 106 6.06 -2.98 3.27
C ALA A 106 7.44 -2.32 3.27
N LYS A 107 7.93 -1.95 4.44
CA LYS A 107 9.28 -1.39 4.59
C LYS A 107 10.34 -2.39 4.12
N ALA A 108 10.23 -3.63 4.54
CA ALA A 108 11.21 -4.66 4.20
C ALA A 108 11.23 -4.93 2.70
N PHE A 109 10.07 -5.05 2.08
CA PHE A 109 9.99 -5.37 0.65
C PHE A 109 10.53 -4.22 -0.20
N VAL A 110 10.16 -2.97 0.13
CA VAL A 110 10.64 -1.82 -0.61
C VAL A 110 12.15 -1.63 -0.41
N SER A 111 12.64 -1.82 0.81
CA SER A 111 14.07 -1.77 1.09
C SER A 111 14.83 -2.84 0.31
N ALA A 112 14.30 -4.05 0.27
CA ALA A 112 14.93 -5.14 -0.46
C ALA A 112 15.02 -4.84 -1.95
N LYS A 113 13.95 -4.28 -2.53
CA LYS A 113 13.96 -3.87 -3.92
C LYS A 113 15.03 -2.82 -4.18
N ARG A 114 15.09 -1.78 -3.36
CA ARG A 114 16.03 -0.67 -3.53
C ARG A 114 17.47 -1.11 -3.28
N PHE A 115 17.67 -1.87 -2.21
CA PHE A 115 19.01 -2.38 -1.87
C PHE A 115 19.50 -3.39 -2.89
N GLY A 116 18.62 -4.30 -3.32
CA GLY A 116 18.95 -5.28 -4.34
C GLY A 116 19.37 -4.65 -5.65
N SER A 117 18.67 -3.58 -6.08
CA SER A 117 19.02 -2.84 -7.28
C SER A 117 20.39 -2.18 -7.13
N ALA A 118 20.66 -1.58 -5.96
CA ALA A 118 21.93 -0.90 -5.70
C ALA A 118 23.11 -1.86 -5.65
N ASN A 119 22.89 -3.11 -5.24
CA ASN A 119 23.95 -4.11 -5.05
C ASN A 119 23.94 -5.20 -6.11
N LYS A 120 23.23 -4.98 -7.18
CA LYS A 120 23.15 -5.97 -8.25
C LYS A 120 24.53 -6.17 -8.88
N PRO A 121 24.95 -7.42 -9.11
CA PRO A 121 26.23 -7.69 -9.77
C PRO A 121 26.28 -7.06 -11.16
N ARG A 122 27.45 -6.62 -11.51
CA ARG A 122 27.69 -5.97 -12.80
C ARG A 122 28.03 -6.99 -13.88
#